data_cb1b455141ab61495e030ba0a12767b6
#
_entry.id   cb1b455141ab61495e030ba0a12767b6
#
_cell.length_a   1.000
_cell.length_b   1.000
_cell.length_c   1.000
_cell.angle_alpha   90.00
_cell.angle_beta   90.00
_cell.angle_gamma   90.00
#
_symmetry.space_group_name_H-M   'P 1'
#
loop_
_entity.id
_entity.type
_entity.pdbx_description
1 polymer ?
#
loop_
_entity_poly.entity_id
_entity_poly.type
_entity_poly.pdbx_seq_one_letter_code
_entity_poly.pdbx_strand_id
1 'polypeptide(L)'
;SPAASDVYKRQLLCCSPEDITGRGAGLSDAGLQRKKAAIQRALSIHHPNADDALDVLAKVGGFEIAGMVGIFLGGLRHHVPIIIDGVISAVAALTAVRIDPASKSAMLPSHMSHEPAVVRIMSELVMFPIIHADMALGEGTGAVSLIPLLDMALKVYHGPHTFDKLGISAYEPQEGKA
;
A
#
# COMPACT_ATOMS: atom_id res chain seq x y z
N SER A 1 -8.07 -16.20 0.36
CA SER A 1 -7.73 -16.73 1.70
C SER A 1 -6.58 -15.91 2.28
N PRO A 2 -6.52 -15.65 3.61
CA PRO A 2 -5.41 -14.88 4.22
C PRO A 2 -4.02 -15.44 3.90
N ALA A 3 -3.91 -16.74 3.66
CA ALA A 3 -2.64 -17.36 3.26
C ALA A 3 -2.20 -16.95 1.85
N ALA A 4 -3.11 -16.77 0.91
CA ALA A 4 -2.76 -16.38 -0.46
C ALA A 4 -2.10 -15.00 -0.52
N SER A 5 -2.62 -14.02 0.21
CA SER A 5 -2.02 -12.69 0.27
C SER A 5 -0.62 -12.69 0.89
N ASP A 6 -0.35 -13.60 1.85
CA ASP A 6 0.98 -13.70 2.45
C ASP A 6 1.99 -14.41 1.55
N VAL A 7 1.55 -15.43 0.78
CA VAL A 7 2.39 -16.05 -0.29
C VAL A 7 2.82 -14.98 -1.28
N TYR A 8 1.85 -14.18 -1.71
CA TYR A 8 2.07 -13.12 -2.67
C TYR A 8 3.01 -12.02 -2.13
N LYS A 9 2.76 -11.54 -0.91
CA LYS A 9 3.63 -10.57 -0.21
C LYS A 9 5.08 -11.05 -0.13
N ARG A 10 5.27 -12.31 0.30
CA ARG A 10 6.60 -12.89 0.41
C ARG A 10 7.36 -12.89 -0.91
N GLN A 11 6.68 -13.27 -1.98
CA GLN A 11 7.31 -13.34 -3.29
C GLN A 11 7.71 -11.96 -3.81
N LEU A 12 6.82 -10.97 -3.67
CA LEU A 12 7.11 -9.61 -4.10
C LEU A 12 8.19 -8.92 -3.27
N LEU A 13 8.22 -9.14 -1.95
CA LEU A 13 9.14 -8.45 -1.06
C LEU A 13 10.46 -9.20 -0.86
N CYS A 14 10.61 -10.40 -1.45
CA CYS A 14 11.78 -11.28 -1.28
C CYS A 14 12.18 -11.49 0.19
N CYS A 15 11.19 -11.63 1.09
CA CYS A 15 11.39 -11.71 2.53
C CYS A 15 11.20 -13.11 3.08
N SER A 16 11.67 -13.34 4.32
CA SER A 16 11.35 -14.56 5.03
C SER A 16 9.85 -14.61 5.39
N PRO A 17 9.23 -15.81 5.51
CA PRO A 17 7.85 -15.93 5.98
C PRO A 17 7.65 -15.35 7.37
N GLU A 18 8.73 -15.25 8.16
CA GLU A 18 8.73 -14.78 9.54
C GLU A 18 8.50 -13.27 9.62
N ASP A 19 9.01 -12.53 8.64
CA ASP A 19 8.99 -11.07 8.63
C ASP A 19 7.66 -10.48 8.17
N ILE A 20 6.85 -11.24 7.43
CA ILE A 20 5.66 -10.71 6.74
C ILE A 20 4.36 -11.46 7.05
N THR A 21 4.44 -12.62 7.73
CA THR A 21 3.25 -13.40 8.06
C THR A 21 2.67 -12.93 9.39
N GLY A 22 1.67 -12.07 9.35
CA GLY A 22 0.90 -11.65 10.51
C GLY A 22 -0.08 -12.72 10.99
N ARG A 23 -0.51 -12.60 12.27
CA ARG A 23 -1.53 -13.46 12.88
C ARG A 23 -2.94 -13.21 12.29
N GLY A 24 -3.12 -12.14 11.52
CA GLY A 24 -4.43 -11.74 11.00
C GLY A 24 -5.46 -11.60 12.13
N ALA A 25 -6.62 -12.21 11.96
CA ALA A 25 -7.72 -12.19 12.94
C ALA A 25 -7.49 -13.05 14.19
N GLY A 26 -6.24 -13.20 14.68
CA GLY A 26 -5.98 -13.85 15.97
C GLY A 26 -5.63 -15.34 15.89
N LEU A 27 -4.88 -15.77 14.87
CA LEU A 27 -4.38 -17.15 14.79
C LEU A 27 -3.55 -17.55 16.02
N SER A 28 -3.78 -18.79 16.51
CA SER A 28 -2.91 -19.44 17.48
C SER A 28 -1.52 -19.71 16.92
N ASP A 29 -0.53 -20.02 17.77
CA ASP A 29 0.83 -20.36 17.32
C ASP A 29 0.83 -21.55 16.35
N ALA A 30 0.06 -22.59 16.65
CA ALA A 30 -0.11 -23.73 15.75
C ALA A 30 -0.77 -23.34 14.42
N GLY A 31 -1.71 -22.40 14.43
CA GLY A 31 -2.32 -21.83 13.21
C GLY A 31 -1.32 -21.06 12.38
N LEU A 32 -0.47 -20.25 13.03
CA LEU A 32 0.58 -19.49 12.36
C LEU A 32 1.62 -20.42 11.71
N GLN A 33 2.04 -21.50 12.38
CA GLN A 33 2.97 -22.47 11.81
C GLN A 33 2.37 -23.19 10.60
N ARG A 34 1.10 -23.61 10.67
CA ARG A 34 0.40 -24.19 9.50
C ARG A 34 0.33 -23.21 8.33
N LYS A 35 0.08 -21.93 8.61
CA LYS A 35 0.06 -20.88 7.59
C LYS A 35 1.42 -20.71 6.92
N LYS A 36 2.51 -20.65 7.69
CA LYS A 36 3.87 -20.57 7.17
C LYS A 36 4.25 -21.78 6.30
N ALA A 37 3.91 -22.99 6.76
CA ALA A 37 4.13 -24.21 5.99
C ALA A 37 3.36 -24.23 4.66
N ALA A 38 2.11 -23.76 4.66
CA ALA A 38 1.30 -23.63 3.44
C ALA A 38 1.91 -22.64 2.44
N ILE A 39 2.44 -21.50 2.92
CA ILE A 39 3.14 -20.52 2.10
C ILE A 39 4.38 -21.14 1.44
N GLN A 40 5.24 -21.82 2.22
CA GLN A 40 6.42 -22.46 1.71
C GLN A 40 6.09 -23.53 0.66
N ARG A 41 5.07 -24.35 0.93
CA ARG A 41 4.59 -25.36 -0.02
C ARG A 41 4.07 -24.75 -1.32
N ALA A 42 3.29 -23.68 -1.25
CA ALA A 42 2.78 -22.99 -2.44
C ALA A 42 3.93 -22.49 -3.33
N LEU A 43 4.94 -21.86 -2.73
CA LEU A 43 6.09 -21.36 -3.46
C LEU A 43 6.93 -22.49 -4.08
N SER A 44 7.10 -23.62 -3.37
CA SER A 44 7.85 -24.77 -3.88
C SER A 44 7.14 -25.54 -4.99
N ILE A 45 5.80 -25.41 -5.11
CA ILE A 45 5.02 -26.05 -6.18
C ILE A 45 4.93 -25.12 -7.41
N HIS A 46 4.66 -23.85 -7.20
CA HIS A 46 4.33 -22.93 -8.29
C HIS A 46 5.53 -22.17 -8.87
N HIS A 47 6.65 -22.15 -8.15
CA HIS A 47 7.90 -21.47 -8.57
C HIS A 47 7.64 -20.10 -9.23
N PRO A 48 6.96 -19.14 -8.55
CA PRO A 48 6.71 -17.85 -9.13
C PRO A 48 8.02 -17.07 -9.32
N ASN A 49 8.14 -16.38 -10.45
CA ASN A 49 9.28 -15.52 -10.74
C ASN A 49 9.11 -14.18 -10.02
N ALA A 50 9.96 -13.86 -9.05
CA ALA A 50 9.88 -12.63 -8.26
C ALA A 50 10.05 -11.34 -9.10
N ASP A 51 10.74 -11.44 -10.23
CA ASP A 51 11.01 -10.30 -11.11
C ASP A 51 9.85 -10.04 -12.09
N ASP A 52 8.86 -10.94 -12.16
CA ASP A 52 7.67 -10.81 -12.98
C ASP A 52 6.42 -10.74 -12.10
N ALA A 53 5.93 -9.53 -11.88
CA ALA A 53 4.75 -9.29 -11.04
C ALA A 53 3.47 -9.96 -11.57
N LEU A 54 3.33 -10.12 -12.88
CA LEU A 54 2.21 -10.82 -13.49
C LEU A 54 2.31 -12.33 -13.27
N ASP A 55 3.49 -12.92 -13.39
CA ASP A 55 3.71 -14.33 -13.10
C ASP A 55 3.42 -14.65 -11.62
N VAL A 56 3.89 -13.80 -10.70
CA VAL A 56 3.57 -13.93 -9.27
C VAL A 56 2.07 -13.83 -9.04
N LEU A 57 1.40 -12.85 -9.66
CA LEU A 57 -0.05 -12.66 -9.53
C LEU A 57 -0.84 -13.86 -10.06
N ALA A 58 -0.45 -14.40 -11.20
CA ALA A 58 -1.11 -15.55 -11.83
C ALA A 58 -0.95 -16.85 -11.03
N LYS A 59 0.24 -17.07 -10.43
CA LYS A 59 0.56 -18.34 -9.75
C LYS A 59 0.13 -18.38 -8.29
N VAL A 60 0.28 -17.28 -7.58
CA VAL A 60 0.08 -17.24 -6.12
C VAL A 60 -0.77 -16.06 -5.65
N GLY A 61 -1.28 -15.22 -6.54
CA GLY A 61 -2.22 -14.17 -6.24
C GLY A 61 -3.65 -14.67 -6.05
N GLY A 62 -4.59 -13.74 -5.84
CA GLY A 62 -6.02 -13.99 -5.79
C GLY A 62 -6.76 -13.05 -6.73
N PHE A 63 -7.98 -13.41 -7.12
CA PHE A 63 -8.81 -12.57 -7.99
C PHE A 63 -9.10 -11.21 -7.39
N GLU A 64 -9.22 -11.14 -6.05
CA GLU A 64 -9.37 -9.89 -5.31
C GLU A 64 -8.16 -8.97 -5.47
N ILE A 65 -6.93 -9.52 -5.40
CA ILE A 65 -5.71 -8.74 -5.62
C ILE A 65 -5.62 -8.33 -7.08
N ALA A 66 -5.89 -9.24 -8.02
CA ALA A 66 -5.87 -8.94 -9.45
C ALA A 66 -6.85 -7.82 -9.82
N GLY A 67 -8.07 -7.85 -9.25
CA GLY A 67 -9.06 -6.80 -9.42
C GLY A 67 -8.56 -5.44 -8.93
N MET A 68 -7.97 -5.40 -7.73
CA MET A 68 -7.39 -4.16 -7.18
C MET A 68 -6.19 -3.65 -7.98
N VAL A 69 -5.34 -4.54 -8.50
CA VAL A 69 -4.25 -4.16 -9.43
C VAL A 69 -4.82 -3.46 -10.65
N GLY A 70 -5.89 -4.02 -11.23
CA GLY A 70 -6.60 -3.40 -12.35
C GLY A 70 -7.16 -2.02 -12.01
N ILE A 71 -7.68 -1.83 -10.79
CA ILE A 71 -8.16 -0.51 -10.32
C ILE A 71 -7.01 0.49 -10.25
N PHE A 72 -5.85 0.13 -9.69
CA PHE A 72 -4.69 1.02 -9.61
C PHE A 72 -4.15 1.41 -10.99
N LEU A 73 -4.05 0.44 -11.90
CA LEU A 73 -3.66 0.72 -13.30
C LEU A 73 -4.70 1.58 -14.03
N GLY A 74 -6.00 1.34 -13.75
CA GLY A 74 -7.09 2.15 -14.26
C GLY A 74 -7.07 3.58 -13.74
N GLY A 75 -6.70 3.78 -12.47
CA GLY A 75 -6.53 5.09 -11.86
C GLY A 75 -5.55 5.97 -12.63
N LEU A 76 -4.39 5.42 -12.99
CA LEU A 76 -3.43 6.11 -13.85
C LEU A 76 -4.06 6.46 -15.22
N ARG A 77 -4.66 5.48 -15.87
CA ARG A 77 -5.17 5.62 -17.23
C ARG A 77 -6.31 6.64 -17.35
N HIS A 78 -7.11 6.76 -16.29
CA HIS A 78 -8.29 7.63 -16.26
C HIS A 78 -8.07 8.88 -15.40
N HIS A 79 -6.86 9.12 -14.90
CA HIS A 79 -6.53 10.26 -14.02
C HIS A 79 -7.44 10.34 -12.78
N VAL A 80 -7.74 9.19 -12.20
CA VAL A 80 -8.53 9.06 -10.97
C VAL A 80 -7.61 8.67 -9.81
N PRO A 81 -7.52 9.46 -8.75
CA PRO A 81 -6.72 9.08 -7.57
C PRO A 81 -7.35 7.88 -6.87
N ILE A 82 -6.50 6.89 -6.53
CA ILE A 82 -6.90 5.69 -5.83
C ILE A 82 -6.24 5.67 -4.46
N ILE A 83 -7.04 5.54 -3.41
CA ILE A 83 -6.55 5.53 -2.04
C ILE A 83 -6.16 4.10 -1.64
N ILE A 84 -4.93 3.95 -1.14
CA ILE A 84 -4.44 2.70 -0.55
C ILE A 84 -4.95 2.63 0.89
N ASP A 85 -5.70 1.57 1.23
CA ASP A 85 -6.22 1.33 2.58
C ASP A 85 -5.23 0.51 3.43
N GLY A 86 -5.51 -0.77 3.63
CA GLY A 86 -4.70 -1.68 4.44
C GLY A 86 -3.71 -2.50 3.62
N VAL A 87 -3.18 -3.57 4.24
CA VAL A 87 -2.12 -4.41 3.67
C VAL A 87 -2.48 -5.05 2.33
N ILE A 88 -3.72 -5.45 2.10
CA ILE A 88 -4.15 -6.12 0.87
C ILE A 88 -4.10 -5.14 -0.31
N SER A 89 -4.66 -3.94 -0.14
CA SER A 89 -4.60 -2.89 -1.15
C SER A 89 -3.17 -2.38 -1.37
N ALA A 90 -2.34 -2.32 -0.32
CA ALA A 90 -0.93 -1.95 -0.43
C ALA A 90 -0.13 -2.95 -1.28
N VAL A 91 -0.39 -4.25 -1.12
CA VAL A 91 0.19 -5.31 -1.96
C VAL A 91 -0.24 -5.15 -3.42
N ALA A 92 -1.53 -4.88 -3.67
CA ALA A 92 -2.02 -4.65 -5.02
C ALA A 92 -1.41 -3.38 -5.65
N ALA A 93 -1.23 -2.31 -4.87
CA ALA A 93 -0.55 -1.09 -5.30
C ALA A 93 0.91 -1.36 -5.69
N LEU A 94 1.65 -2.10 -4.86
CA LEU A 94 3.03 -2.51 -5.18
C LEU A 94 3.11 -3.32 -6.47
N THR A 95 2.16 -4.24 -6.67
CA THR A 95 2.08 -5.03 -7.90
C THR A 95 1.82 -4.15 -9.11
N ALA A 96 0.87 -3.22 -9.02
CA ALA A 96 0.57 -2.29 -10.10
C ALA A 96 1.79 -1.43 -10.47
N VAL A 97 2.55 -0.95 -9.48
CA VAL A 97 3.79 -0.18 -9.70
C VAL A 97 4.89 -1.03 -10.36
N ARG A 98 4.97 -2.33 -10.03
CA ARG A 98 5.93 -3.23 -10.69
C ARG A 98 5.54 -3.58 -12.13
N ILE A 99 4.23 -3.57 -12.45
CA ILE A 99 3.73 -3.74 -13.82
C ILE A 99 3.92 -2.45 -14.62
N ASP A 100 3.52 -1.32 -14.03
CA ASP A 100 3.65 0.02 -14.64
C ASP A 100 4.04 1.03 -13.54
N PRO A 101 5.32 1.43 -13.48
CA PRO A 101 5.81 2.39 -12.48
C PRO A 101 5.07 3.73 -12.47
N ALA A 102 4.51 4.16 -13.59
CA ALA A 102 3.75 5.40 -13.69
C ALA A 102 2.45 5.35 -12.86
N SER A 103 1.91 4.16 -12.58
CA SER A 103 0.69 3.98 -11.78
C SER A 103 0.79 4.59 -10.39
N LYS A 104 2.00 4.70 -9.85
CA LYS A 104 2.28 5.35 -8.56
C LYS A 104 1.72 6.78 -8.48
N SER A 105 1.73 7.52 -9.60
CA SER A 105 1.27 8.91 -9.64
C SER A 105 -0.22 9.10 -9.32
N ALA A 106 -1.02 8.05 -9.44
CA ALA A 106 -2.45 8.05 -9.12
C ALA A 106 -2.75 7.47 -7.72
N MET A 107 -1.74 7.17 -6.90
CA MET A 107 -1.93 6.49 -5.62
C MET A 107 -1.77 7.43 -4.44
N LEU A 108 -2.65 7.30 -3.44
CA LEU A 108 -2.61 8.06 -2.18
C LEU A 108 -2.60 7.07 -1.01
N PRO A 109 -1.51 6.98 -0.21
CA PRO A 109 -1.49 6.13 0.96
C PRO A 109 -2.30 6.79 2.10
N SER A 110 -3.24 6.04 2.69
CA SER A 110 -4.10 6.58 3.75
C SER A 110 -3.44 6.53 5.12
N HIS A 111 -3.19 5.34 5.62
CA HIS A 111 -2.71 5.14 6.99
C HIS A 111 -1.61 4.09 7.07
N MET A 112 -0.78 4.20 8.12
CA MET A 112 0.14 3.13 8.49
C MET A 112 -0.65 2.07 9.26
N SER A 113 -0.91 0.94 8.62
CA SER A 113 -1.59 -0.18 9.24
C SER A 113 -0.68 -0.90 10.25
N HIS A 114 -1.28 -1.54 11.24
CA HIS A 114 -0.57 -2.34 12.25
C HIS A 114 0.12 -3.60 11.68
N GLU A 115 -0.19 -3.99 10.46
CA GLU A 115 0.42 -5.16 9.80
C GLU A 115 1.89 -4.90 9.43
N PRO A 116 2.85 -5.75 9.87
CA PRO A 116 4.29 -5.52 9.67
C PRO A 116 4.70 -5.34 8.19
N ALA A 117 4.01 -6.03 7.29
CA ALA A 117 4.28 -5.95 5.86
C ALA A 117 4.03 -4.56 5.27
N VAL A 118 3.13 -3.74 5.86
CA VAL A 118 2.78 -2.42 5.32
C VAL A 118 3.96 -1.47 5.36
N VAL A 119 4.72 -1.46 6.46
CA VAL A 119 5.93 -0.61 6.59
C VAL A 119 6.89 -0.87 5.43
N ARG A 120 7.12 -2.15 5.12
CA ARG A 120 8.03 -2.55 4.05
C ARG A 120 7.49 -2.21 2.67
N ILE A 121 6.20 -2.45 2.43
CA ILE A 121 5.54 -2.09 1.17
C ILE A 121 5.60 -0.57 0.94
N MET A 122 5.29 0.23 1.96
CA MET A 122 5.34 1.69 1.85
C MET A 122 6.77 2.19 1.59
N SER A 123 7.79 1.54 2.19
CA SER A 123 9.19 1.83 1.92
C SER A 123 9.56 1.50 0.47
N GLU A 124 9.18 0.34 -0.06
CA GLU A 124 9.40 -0.05 -1.47
C GLU A 124 8.70 0.92 -2.44
N LEU A 125 7.48 1.33 -2.10
CA LEU A 125 6.74 2.32 -2.88
C LEU A 125 7.29 3.74 -2.73
N VAL A 126 8.17 3.98 -1.75
CA VAL A 126 8.60 5.34 -1.36
C VAL A 126 7.38 6.24 -1.14
N MET A 127 6.47 5.78 -0.28
CA MET A 127 5.23 6.47 0.09
C MET A 127 5.14 6.64 1.60
N PHE A 128 4.58 7.76 2.03
CA PHE A 128 4.44 8.12 3.44
C PHE A 128 2.95 8.26 3.78
N PRO A 129 2.34 7.26 4.46
CA PRO A 129 0.97 7.37 4.92
C PRO A 129 0.78 8.57 5.85
N ILE A 130 -0.32 9.28 5.68
CA ILE A 130 -0.59 10.53 6.41
C ILE A 130 -1.10 10.24 7.83
N ILE A 131 -1.87 9.14 7.99
CA ILE A 131 -2.53 8.80 9.26
C ILE A 131 -1.71 7.75 10.02
N HIS A 132 -1.31 8.06 11.25
CA HIS A 132 -0.66 7.14 12.19
C HIS A 132 -1.56 7.03 13.43
N ALA A 133 -2.51 6.09 13.43
CA ALA A 133 -3.53 5.96 14.47
C ALA A 133 -3.73 4.50 14.94
N ASP A 134 -2.70 3.66 14.76
CA ASP A 134 -2.68 2.24 15.15
C ASP A 134 -3.92 1.45 14.66
N MET A 135 -4.35 1.74 13.44
CA MET A 135 -5.55 1.16 12.84
C MET A 135 -5.30 -0.28 12.39
N ALA A 136 -6.21 -1.17 12.75
CA ALA A 136 -6.12 -2.61 12.45
C ALA A 136 -7.40 -3.21 11.84
N LEU A 137 -8.49 -2.44 11.71
CA LEU A 137 -9.78 -2.98 11.27
C LEU A 137 -9.79 -3.36 9.79
N GLY A 138 -9.18 -2.58 8.92
CA GLY A 138 -9.29 -2.75 7.46
C GLY A 138 -10.65 -2.30 6.92
N GLU A 139 -11.17 -3.01 5.92
CA GLU A 139 -12.50 -2.79 5.33
C GLU A 139 -12.72 -1.38 4.78
N GLY A 140 -11.65 -0.71 4.32
CA GLY A 140 -11.71 0.63 3.78
C GLY A 140 -11.72 1.75 4.81
N THR A 141 -11.65 1.44 6.12
CA THR A 141 -11.73 2.46 7.17
C THR A 141 -10.61 3.48 7.09
N GLY A 142 -9.39 3.07 6.79
CA GLY A 142 -8.27 3.98 6.60
C GLY A 142 -8.46 4.89 5.40
N ALA A 143 -8.91 4.34 4.29
CA ALA A 143 -9.18 5.09 3.07
C ALA A 143 -10.28 6.15 3.29
N VAL A 144 -11.39 5.77 3.93
CA VAL A 144 -12.48 6.70 4.25
C VAL A 144 -12.03 7.78 5.22
N SER A 145 -11.18 7.46 6.20
CA SER A 145 -10.64 8.43 7.17
C SER A 145 -9.74 9.49 6.51
N LEU A 146 -9.13 9.19 5.36
CA LEU A 146 -8.32 10.16 4.62
C LEU A 146 -9.16 11.22 3.89
N ILE A 147 -10.39 10.91 3.47
CA ILE A 147 -11.22 11.80 2.64
C ILE A 147 -11.43 13.17 3.29
N PRO A 148 -11.83 13.28 4.57
CA PRO A 148 -11.96 14.60 5.22
C PRO A 148 -10.67 15.41 5.23
N LEU A 149 -9.51 14.76 5.36
CA LEU A 149 -8.21 15.44 5.33
C LEU A 149 -7.90 15.98 3.94
N LEU A 150 -8.23 15.23 2.89
CA LEU A 150 -8.11 15.69 1.50
C LEU A 150 -9.05 16.87 1.22
N ASP A 151 -10.29 16.82 1.70
CA ASP A 151 -11.25 17.91 1.55
C ASP A 151 -10.76 19.19 2.25
N MET A 152 -10.18 19.07 3.44
CA MET A 152 -9.58 20.20 4.14
C MET A 152 -8.37 20.76 3.37
N ALA A 153 -7.49 19.91 2.89
CA ALA A 153 -6.33 20.32 2.10
C ALA A 153 -6.75 21.05 0.81
N LEU A 154 -7.73 20.53 0.10
CA LEU A 154 -8.27 21.16 -1.10
C LEU A 154 -8.92 22.55 -0.80
N LYS A 155 -9.64 22.67 0.31
CA LYS A 155 -10.18 23.97 0.75
C LYS A 155 -9.11 25.00 1.03
N VAL A 156 -7.99 24.58 1.64
CA VAL A 156 -6.82 25.45 1.85
C VAL A 156 -6.17 25.81 0.52
N TYR A 157 -5.96 24.82 -0.35
CA TYR A 157 -5.31 25.03 -1.65
C TYR A 157 -6.10 25.98 -2.57
N HIS A 158 -7.44 25.86 -2.60
CA HIS A 158 -8.33 26.70 -3.39
C HIS A 158 -8.78 27.97 -2.64
N GLY A 159 -8.32 28.17 -1.41
CA GLY A 159 -8.68 29.33 -0.59
C GLY A 159 -8.24 30.65 -1.22
N PRO A 160 -8.95 31.76 -0.91
CA PRO A 160 -8.70 33.06 -1.53
C PRO A 160 -7.43 33.77 -1.00
N HIS A 161 -6.84 33.24 0.07
CA HIS A 161 -5.72 33.90 0.76
C HIS A 161 -4.38 33.34 0.27
N THR A 162 -3.77 34.02 -0.70
CA THR A 162 -2.37 33.80 -1.09
C THR A 162 -1.50 34.88 -0.44
N PHE A 163 -0.20 34.60 -0.26
CA PHE A 163 0.74 35.61 0.26
C PHE A 163 0.66 36.93 -0.52
N ASP A 164 0.59 36.86 -1.85
CA ASP A 164 0.46 38.03 -2.72
C ASP A 164 -0.81 38.84 -2.43
N LYS A 165 -1.95 38.17 -2.21
CA LYS A 165 -3.21 38.85 -1.88
C LYS A 165 -3.22 39.48 -0.49
N LEU A 166 -2.41 38.94 0.43
CA LEU A 166 -2.24 39.46 1.79
C LEU A 166 -1.10 40.46 1.91
N GLY A 167 -0.37 40.73 0.82
CA GLY A 167 0.81 41.61 0.85
C GLY A 167 1.97 41.06 1.70
N ILE A 168 2.02 39.75 1.90
CA ILE A 168 3.06 39.07 2.67
C ILE A 168 4.15 38.60 1.71
N SER A 169 5.39 39.01 1.95
CA SER A 169 6.54 38.54 1.17
C SER A 169 6.69 37.03 1.26
N ALA A 170 7.10 36.38 0.16
CA ALA A 170 7.41 34.96 0.17
C ALA A 170 8.54 34.67 1.17
N TYR A 171 8.49 33.48 1.78
CA TYR A 171 9.54 33.02 2.68
C TYR A 171 10.86 32.84 1.90
N GLU A 172 11.88 33.54 2.33
CA GLU A 172 13.25 33.34 1.83
C GLU A 172 14.00 32.41 2.81
N PRO A 173 14.50 31.24 2.37
CA PRO A 173 15.28 30.35 3.22
C PRO A 173 16.50 31.09 3.76
N GLN A 174 16.68 31.09 5.08
CA GLN A 174 17.91 31.64 5.69
C GLN A 174 19.06 30.67 5.42
N GLU A 175 20.14 31.17 4.81
CA GLU A 175 21.36 30.39 4.60
C GLU A 175 21.92 29.91 5.95
N GLY A 176 22.13 28.58 6.07
CA GLY A 176 22.82 27.98 7.21
C GLY A 176 21.97 27.19 8.21
N LYS A 177 20.68 26.88 7.92
CA LYS A 177 19.88 25.93 8.72
C LYS A 177 19.39 24.80 7.82
N ALA A 178 20.26 23.84 7.56
CA ALA A 178 19.91 22.49 7.11
C ALA A 178 19.98 21.54 8.32
#